data_4a67145cb0e6cb674562474865b1e941
#
_entry.id   4a67145cb0e6cb674562474865b1e941
#
_cell.length_a   1.000
_cell.length_b   1.000
_cell.length_c   1.000
_cell.angle_alpha   90.00
_cell.angle_beta   90.00
_cell.angle_gamma   90.00
#
_symmetry.space_group_name_H-M   'P 1'
#
loop_
_entity.id
_entity.type
_entity.pdbx_description
1 polymer ?
#
loop_
_entity_poly.entity_id
_entity_poly.type
_entity_poly.pdbx_seq_one_letter_code
_entity_poly.pdbx_strand_id
1 'polypeptide(L)' 'MARKKKLDFSDIATDRKKAGINQRDFWARYGVTQSGGSRYESGRNIPKPLAILLWLHRSGKVTDKDLADALK' A
#
# COMPACT_ATOMS: atom_id res chain seq x y z
N MET A 1 -18.51 -6.07 16.46
CA MET A 1 -17.47 -5.25 15.86
C MET A 1 -17.40 -5.44 14.36
N ALA A 2 -17.40 -4.35 13.63
CA ALA A 2 -17.28 -4.44 12.18
C ALA A 2 -15.85 -4.86 11.81
N ARG A 3 -15.73 -5.86 10.95
CA ARG A 3 -14.44 -6.27 10.42
C ARG A 3 -14.08 -5.42 9.22
N LYS A 4 -12.82 -5.06 9.10
CA LYS A 4 -12.34 -4.42 7.89
C LYS A 4 -12.45 -5.37 6.71
N LYS A 5 -12.89 -4.86 5.59
CA LYS A 5 -12.85 -5.61 4.34
C LYS A 5 -11.40 -5.82 3.93
N LYS A 6 -11.12 -6.90 3.18
CA LYS A 6 -9.75 -7.20 2.73
C LYS A 6 -9.11 -6.05 1.99
N LEU A 7 -9.89 -5.29 1.23
CA LEU A 7 -9.38 -4.17 0.43
C LEU A 7 -9.60 -2.81 1.08
N ASP A 8 -9.89 -2.78 2.38
CA ASP A 8 -10.02 -1.54 3.13
C ASP A 8 -8.64 -1.11 3.65
N PHE A 9 -8.14 0.00 3.15
CA PHE A 9 -6.84 0.54 3.52
C PHE A 9 -6.95 1.91 4.18
N SER A 10 -8.06 2.17 4.88
CA SER A 10 -8.25 3.45 5.58
C SER A 10 -7.16 3.73 6.61
N ASP A 11 -6.51 2.70 7.14
CA ASP A 11 -5.44 2.83 8.14
C ASP A 11 -4.04 2.69 7.55
N ILE A 12 -3.90 2.78 6.24
CA ILE A 12 -2.62 2.46 5.61
C ILE A 12 -1.50 3.41 6.05
N ALA A 13 -1.81 4.68 6.29
CA ALA A 13 -0.81 5.64 6.78
C ALA A 13 -0.31 5.25 8.17
N THR A 14 -1.21 4.81 9.05
CA THR A 14 -0.86 4.35 10.39
C THR A 14 0.02 3.11 10.31
N ASP A 15 -0.34 2.15 9.48
CA ASP A 15 0.44 0.92 9.30
C ASP A 15 1.84 1.24 8.79
N ARG A 16 1.94 2.16 7.81
CA ARG A 16 3.22 2.58 7.27
C ARG A 16 4.11 3.21 8.34
N LYS A 17 3.53 4.09 9.16
CA LYS A 17 4.27 4.77 10.22
C LYS A 17 4.76 3.78 11.28
N LYS A 18 3.94 2.79 11.62
CA LYS A 18 4.33 1.75 12.56
C LYS A 18 5.49 0.92 12.02
N ALA A 19 5.55 0.72 10.72
CA ALA A 19 6.64 -0.01 10.09
C ALA A 19 7.92 0.83 9.97
N GLY A 20 7.86 2.13 10.26
CA GLY A 20 9.02 3.00 10.20
C GLY A 20 9.45 3.38 8.79
N ILE A 21 8.54 3.30 7.82
CA ILE A 21 8.84 3.57 6.42
C ILE A 21 8.26 4.92 6.04
N ASN A 22 9.06 5.76 5.36
CA ASN A 22 8.56 7.05 4.92
C ASN A 22 7.57 6.89 3.74
N GLN A 23 6.78 7.95 3.51
CA GLN A 23 5.71 7.90 2.53
C GLN A 23 6.23 7.61 1.11
N ARG A 24 7.30 8.27 0.71
CA ARG A 24 7.86 8.09 -0.63
C ARG A 24 8.31 6.64 -0.86
N ASP A 25 9.08 6.09 0.07
CA ASP A 25 9.62 4.74 -0.07
C ASP A 25 8.54 3.68 -0.01
N PHE A 26 7.56 3.88 0.86
CA PHE A 26 6.46 2.92 0.98
C PHE A 26 5.69 2.79 -0.34
N TRP A 27 5.30 3.93 -0.92
CA TRP A 27 4.49 3.90 -2.14
C TRP A 27 5.31 3.56 -3.37
N ALA A 28 6.62 3.90 -3.37
CA ALA A 28 7.49 3.59 -4.50
C ALA A 28 7.57 2.09 -4.77
N ARG A 29 7.48 1.26 -3.74
CA ARG A 29 7.54 -0.20 -3.91
C ARG A 29 6.37 -0.75 -4.71
N TYR A 30 5.27 0.00 -4.81
CA TYR A 30 4.11 -0.38 -5.61
C TYR A 30 4.04 0.38 -6.93
N GLY A 31 5.08 1.13 -7.27
CA GLY A 31 5.10 1.94 -8.49
C GLY A 31 4.27 3.21 -8.40
N VAL A 32 3.94 3.65 -7.18
CA VAL A 32 3.13 4.84 -6.94
C VAL A 32 4.03 6.00 -6.54
N THR A 33 3.80 7.19 -7.10
CA THR A 33 4.55 8.39 -6.72
C THR A 33 4.20 8.82 -5.31
N GLN A 34 5.07 9.62 -4.68
CA GLN A 34 4.79 10.17 -3.37
C GLN A 34 3.50 11.00 -3.38
N SER A 35 3.28 11.80 -4.43
CA SER A 35 2.05 12.59 -4.56
C SER A 35 0.82 11.70 -4.60
N GLY A 36 0.84 10.62 -5.37
CA GLY A 36 -0.25 9.66 -5.42
C GLY A 36 -0.49 9.01 -4.08
N GLY A 37 0.58 8.56 -3.42
CA GLY A 37 0.49 7.95 -2.10
C GLY A 37 -0.08 8.90 -1.06
N SER A 38 0.33 10.18 -1.10
CA SER A 38 -0.19 11.19 -0.20
C SER A 38 -1.70 11.34 -0.36
N ARG A 39 -2.21 11.33 -1.58
CA ARG A 39 -3.64 11.43 -1.85
C ARG A 39 -4.39 10.23 -1.28
N TYR A 40 -3.86 9.03 -1.47
CA TYR A 40 -4.49 7.82 -0.94
C TYR A 40 -4.50 7.82 0.59
N GLU A 41 -3.43 8.28 1.21
CA GLU A 41 -3.38 8.38 2.68
C GLU A 41 -4.31 9.47 3.21
N SER A 42 -4.66 10.44 2.38
CA SER A 42 -5.59 11.51 2.73
C SER A 42 -7.05 11.16 2.50
N GLY A 43 -7.34 9.94 2.06
CA GLY A 43 -8.70 9.46 1.91
C GLY A 43 -9.19 9.29 0.49
N ARG A 44 -8.36 9.53 -0.52
CA ARG A 44 -8.74 9.28 -1.90
C ARG A 44 -8.88 7.78 -2.13
N ASN A 45 -9.87 7.39 -2.93
CA ASN A 45 -10.11 5.99 -3.23
C ASN A 45 -8.89 5.37 -3.93
N ILE A 46 -8.45 4.22 -3.41
CA ILE A 46 -7.37 3.46 -4.01
C ILE A 46 -7.96 2.63 -5.16
N PRO A 47 -7.39 2.73 -6.39
CA PRO A 47 -7.88 1.90 -7.49
C PRO A 47 -7.83 0.42 -7.13
N LYS A 48 -8.81 -0.33 -7.61
CA LYS A 48 -8.93 -1.73 -7.25
C LYS A 48 -7.67 -2.56 -7.55
N PRO A 49 -7.01 -2.41 -8.72
CA PRO A 49 -5.77 -3.17 -8.96
C PRO A 49 -4.69 -2.89 -7.93
N LEU A 50 -4.54 -1.62 -7.53
CA LEU A 50 -3.58 -1.27 -6.50
C LEU A 50 -3.98 -1.82 -5.14
N ALA A 51 -5.26 -1.78 -4.81
CA ALA A 51 -5.76 -2.34 -3.56
C ALA A 51 -5.50 -3.85 -3.49
N ILE A 52 -5.68 -4.56 -4.59
CA ILE A 52 -5.39 -5.99 -4.66
C ILE A 52 -3.90 -6.23 -4.42
N LEU A 53 -3.03 -5.45 -5.04
CA LEU A 53 -1.60 -5.59 -4.86
C LEU A 53 -1.20 -5.33 -3.41
N LEU A 54 -1.77 -4.28 -2.79
CA LEU A 54 -1.52 -3.97 -1.39
C LEU A 54 -1.93 -5.14 -0.49
N TRP A 55 -3.08 -5.75 -0.77
CA TRP A 55 -3.55 -6.88 0.02
C TRP A 55 -2.63 -8.09 -0.14
N LEU A 56 -2.22 -8.40 -1.36
CA LEU A 56 -1.32 -9.53 -1.62
C LEU A 56 0.01 -9.35 -0.89
N HIS A 57 0.55 -8.13 -0.90
CA HIS A 57 1.80 -7.85 -0.21
C HIS A 57 1.62 -7.93 1.31
N ARG A 58 0.54 -7.36 1.83
CA ARG A 58 0.25 -7.38 3.27
C ARG A 58 0.07 -8.80 3.78
N SER A 59 -0.56 -9.67 2.99
CA SER A 59 -0.82 -11.05 3.40
C SER A 59 0.38 -11.98 3.19
N GLY A 60 1.49 -11.45 2.65
CA GLY A 60 2.72 -12.22 2.46
C GLY A 60 2.75 -13.06 1.19
N LYS A 61 1.74 -12.94 0.34
CA LYS A 61 1.69 -13.69 -0.93
C LYS A 61 2.60 -13.09 -1.99
N VAL A 62 2.91 -11.80 -1.86
CA VAL A 62 3.85 -11.08 -2.71
C VAL A 62 4.90 -10.48 -1.79
N THR A 63 6.18 -10.74 -2.07
CA THR A 63 7.29 -10.28 -1.25
C THR A 63 7.85 -8.97 -1.77
N ASP A 64 8.70 -8.32 -0.96
CA ASP A 64 9.42 -7.12 -1.39
C ASP A 64 10.25 -7.39 -2.63
N LYS A 65 10.84 -8.59 -2.72
CA LYS A 65 11.61 -8.99 -3.90
C LYS A 65 10.73 -9.08 -5.14
N ASP A 66 9.53 -9.64 -5.00
CA ASP A 66 8.58 -9.72 -6.11
C ASP A 66 8.25 -8.33 -6.64
N LEU A 67 8.01 -7.38 -5.74
CA LEU A 67 7.71 -6.00 -6.12
C LEU A 67 8.90 -5.35 -6.83
N ALA A 68 10.10 -5.52 -6.29
CA ALA A 68 11.31 -4.96 -6.88
C ALA A 68 11.54 -5.53 -8.28
N ASP A 69 11.35 -6.83 -8.46
CA ASP A 69 11.52 -7.47 -9.76
C ASP A 69 10.50 -6.95 -10.77
N ALA A 70 9.27 -6.71 -10.34
CA ALA A 70 8.22 -6.20 -11.23
C ALA A 70 8.48 -4.76 -11.70
N LEU A 71 9.27 -3.98 -10.93
CA LEU A 71 9.58 -2.60 -11.26
C LEU A 71 10.82 -2.42 -12.15
N LYS A 72 11.49 -3.50 -12.47
CA LYS A 72 12.67 -3.43 -13.35
C LYS A 72 12.29 -3.18 -14.78
#